data_9e46ad1e8287b3e7da00275717d595ed
#
_entry.id   9e46ad1e8287b3e7da00275717d595ed
#
_cell.length_a   1.000
_cell.length_b   1.000
_cell.length_c   1.000
_cell.angle_alpha   90.00
_cell.angle_beta   90.00
_cell.angle_gamma   90.00
#
_symmetry.space_group_name_H-M   'P 1'
#
loop_
_entity.id
_entity.type
_entity.pdbx_description
1 polymer ?
#
loop_
_entity_poly.entity_id
_entity_poly.type
_entity_poly.pdbx_seq_one_letter_code
_entity_poly.pdbx_strand_id
1 'polypeptide(L)'
;MNNKWLAFFASSHGFGHMTRCLAIIEELLETTDHLIYLASGAYQNSFARVYLARFGDRVTYRDIRTEVGLVNKDNSLQVDIPRLEHELNDFVAGIRPSPRKSTFCAICPSPASSVTSASSASKWGNN
;
A
#
# COMPACT_ATOMS: atom_id res chain seq x y z
N MET A 1 -17.21 -16.49 10.97
CA MET A 1 -17.12 -15.27 10.17
C MET A 1 -15.71 -15.17 9.62
N ASN A 2 -15.58 -15.06 8.32
CA ASN A 2 -14.27 -14.99 7.69
C ASN A 2 -13.79 -13.54 7.61
N ASN A 3 -13.11 -13.07 8.64
CA ASN A 3 -12.44 -11.78 8.59
C ASN A 3 -11.32 -11.87 7.57
N LYS A 4 -11.46 -11.16 6.48
CA LYS A 4 -10.43 -11.07 5.43
C LYS A 4 -9.73 -9.73 5.55
N TRP A 5 -8.45 -9.73 5.25
CA TRP A 5 -7.69 -8.51 5.07
C TRP A 5 -7.88 -8.01 3.64
N LEU A 6 -8.25 -6.75 3.54
CA LEU A 6 -8.32 -6.03 2.26
C LEU A 6 -7.27 -4.93 2.26
N ALA A 7 -6.38 -4.97 1.28
CA ALA A 7 -5.33 -3.97 1.13
C ALA A 7 -5.72 -2.90 0.12
N PHE A 8 -5.62 -1.65 0.54
CA PHE A 8 -5.83 -0.47 -0.28
C PHE A 8 -4.51 0.28 -0.43
N PHE A 9 -4.14 0.55 -1.66
CA PHE A 9 -2.99 1.38 -1.99
C PHE A 9 -3.51 2.66 -2.65
N ALA A 10 -3.50 3.74 -1.91
CA ALA A 10 -3.93 5.03 -2.43
C ALA A 10 -2.72 5.89 -2.81
N SER A 11 -2.89 6.70 -3.84
CA SER A 11 -1.87 7.65 -4.28
C SER A 11 -1.40 8.53 -3.12
N SER A 12 -0.11 8.70 -2.99
CA SER A 12 0.51 9.64 -2.06
C SER A 12 0.51 11.08 -2.57
N HIS A 13 -0.04 11.31 -3.76
CA HIS A 13 -0.09 12.62 -4.43
C HIS A 13 -1.51 13.17 -4.44
N GLY A 14 -1.75 14.19 -3.63
CA GLY A 14 -3.07 14.81 -3.50
C GLY A 14 -4.08 13.97 -2.69
N PHE A 15 -5.31 14.44 -2.60
CA PHE A 15 -6.35 13.81 -1.79
C PHE A 15 -7.50 13.19 -2.60
N GLY A 16 -7.54 13.41 -3.92
CA GLY A 16 -8.64 12.93 -4.76
C GLY A 16 -8.81 11.40 -4.76
N HIS A 17 -7.71 10.67 -4.81
CA HIS A 17 -7.73 9.21 -4.73
C HIS A 17 -8.02 8.74 -3.31
N MET A 18 -7.44 9.41 -2.31
CA MET A 18 -7.67 9.07 -0.91
C MET A 18 -9.14 9.20 -0.52
N THR A 19 -9.80 10.30 -0.87
CA THR A 19 -11.22 10.50 -0.53
C THR A 19 -12.13 9.45 -1.16
N ARG A 20 -11.84 9.01 -2.37
CA ARG A 20 -12.58 7.91 -3.02
C ARG A 20 -12.34 6.57 -2.31
N CYS A 21 -11.08 6.28 -1.97
CA CYS A 21 -10.76 5.08 -1.20
C CYS A 21 -11.46 5.08 0.16
N LEU A 22 -11.47 6.22 0.85
CA LEU A 22 -12.12 6.33 2.16
C LEU A 22 -13.61 6.06 2.09
N ALA A 23 -14.31 6.53 1.07
CA ALA A 23 -15.74 6.24 0.89
C ALA A 23 -16.00 4.74 0.70
N ILE A 24 -15.17 4.06 -0.07
CA ILE A 24 -15.26 2.62 -0.28
C ILE A 24 -14.93 1.85 1.00
N ILE A 25 -13.88 2.26 1.69
CA ILE A 25 -13.45 1.64 2.95
C ILE A 25 -14.52 1.79 4.02
N GLU A 26 -15.11 2.96 4.14
CA GLU A 26 -16.20 3.24 5.07
C GLU A 26 -17.37 2.29 4.84
N GLU A 27 -17.85 2.18 3.61
CA GLU A 27 -18.93 1.26 3.24
C GLU A 27 -18.57 -0.20 3.55
N LEU A 28 -17.35 -0.62 3.25
CA LEU A 28 -16.88 -1.98 3.57
C LEU A 28 -16.84 -2.24 5.07
N LEU A 29 -16.39 -1.27 5.87
CA LEU A 29 -16.33 -1.41 7.32
C LEU A 29 -17.71 -1.40 7.97
N GLU A 30 -18.69 -0.73 7.38
CA GLU A 30 -20.08 -0.74 7.85
C GLU A 30 -20.84 -2.01 7.50
N THR A 31 -20.57 -2.57 6.32
CA THR A 31 -21.31 -3.72 5.79
C THR A 31 -20.64 -5.06 6.04
N THR A 32 -19.39 -5.08 6.42
CA THR A 32 -18.60 -6.31 6.61
C THR A 32 -17.76 -6.26 7.89
N ASP A 33 -17.25 -7.42 8.31
CA ASP A 33 -16.30 -7.56 9.42
C ASP A 33 -14.84 -7.61 8.95
N HIS A 34 -14.56 -7.13 7.73
CA HIS A 34 -13.21 -7.17 7.18
C HIS A 34 -12.27 -6.21 7.88
N LEU A 35 -11.00 -6.53 7.81
CA LEU A 35 -9.90 -5.70 8.28
C LEU A 35 -9.27 -4.99 7.08
N ILE A 36 -8.94 -3.73 7.27
CA ILE A 36 -8.41 -2.88 6.20
C ILE A 36 -6.93 -2.59 6.44
N TYR A 37 -6.13 -2.77 5.42
CA TYR A 37 -4.75 -2.31 5.36
C TYR A 37 -4.66 -1.18 4.35
N LEU A 38 -4.42 0.05 4.82
CA LEU A 38 -4.36 1.25 3.99
C LEU A 38 -2.91 1.74 3.90
N ALA A 39 -2.36 1.71 2.70
CA ALA A 39 -1.03 2.21 2.40
C ALA A 39 -1.12 3.46 1.51
N SER A 40 -0.55 4.56 1.99
CA SER A 40 -0.52 5.84 1.28
C SER A 40 0.54 6.76 1.89
N GLY A 41 0.63 7.99 1.41
CA GLY A 41 1.50 9.00 1.99
C GLY A 41 1.11 9.37 3.42
N ALA A 42 2.09 9.88 4.19
CA ALA A 42 1.88 10.24 5.60
C ALA A 42 0.76 11.27 5.80
N TYR A 43 0.67 12.26 4.92
CA TYR A 43 -0.38 13.28 4.98
C TYR A 43 -1.78 12.70 4.70
N GLN A 44 -1.88 11.86 3.70
CA GLN A 44 -3.13 11.18 3.35
C GLN A 44 -3.57 10.24 4.47
N ASN A 45 -2.65 9.50 5.04
CA ASN A 45 -2.93 8.61 6.17
C ASN A 45 -3.33 9.37 7.44
N SER A 46 -2.73 10.53 7.69
CA SER A 46 -3.14 11.39 8.82
C SER A 46 -4.61 11.82 8.69
N PHE A 47 -5.02 12.19 7.50
CA PHE A 47 -6.42 12.51 7.21
C PHE A 47 -7.32 11.28 7.35
N ALA A 48 -6.90 10.14 6.81
CA ALA A 48 -7.64 8.88 6.90
C ALA A 48 -7.86 8.42 8.34
N ARG A 49 -6.85 8.59 9.22
CA ARG A 49 -6.96 8.24 10.65
C ARG A 49 -8.06 9.03 11.36
N VAL A 50 -8.21 10.30 11.03
CA VAL A 50 -9.27 11.14 11.59
C VAL A 50 -10.62 10.71 11.03
N TYR A 51 -10.71 10.49 9.73
CA TYR A 51 -11.94 10.13 9.04
C TYR A 51 -12.49 8.77 9.49
N LEU A 52 -11.63 7.77 9.64
CA LEU A 52 -11.99 6.41 10.01
C LEU A 52 -11.82 6.11 11.51
N ALA A 53 -11.66 7.13 12.35
CA ALA A 53 -11.41 6.98 13.79
C ALA A 53 -12.47 6.12 14.51
N ARG A 54 -13.72 6.17 14.07
CA ARG A 54 -14.82 5.39 14.64
C ARG A 54 -14.69 3.88 14.47
N PHE A 55 -13.87 3.43 13.53
CA PHE A 55 -13.65 1.99 13.27
C PHE A 55 -12.47 1.39 14.06
N GLY A 56 -11.71 2.23 14.77
CA GLY A 56 -10.67 1.80 15.70
C GLY A 56 -9.61 0.90 15.05
N ASP A 57 -9.39 -0.25 15.66
CA ASP A 57 -8.32 -1.19 15.28
C ASP A 57 -8.59 -1.99 14.01
N ARG A 58 -9.73 -1.80 13.37
CA ARG A 58 -10.06 -2.50 12.12
C ARG A 58 -9.29 -1.96 10.92
N VAL A 59 -8.64 -0.81 11.05
CA VAL A 59 -7.85 -0.19 9.99
C VAL A 59 -6.40 -0.05 10.41
N THR A 60 -5.52 -0.65 9.64
CA THR A 60 -4.06 -0.54 9.80
C THR A 60 -3.52 0.39 8.72
N TYR A 61 -2.71 1.36 9.12
CA TYR A 61 -2.14 2.36 8.22
C TYR A 61 -0.65 2.12 7.98
N ARG A 62 -0.22 2.29 6.75
CA ARG A 62 1.18 2.25 6.36
C ARG A 62 1.56 3.50 5.58
N ASP A 63 2.54 4.24 6.10
CA ASP A 63 3.08 5.40 5.42
C ASP A 63 4.12 4.95 4.39
N ILE A 64 3.78 5.13 3.11
CA ILE A 64 4.67 4.80 1.99
C ILE A 64 4.52 5.87 0.91
N ARG A 65 5.55 6.03 0.11
CA ARG A 65 5.48 6.76 -1.14
C ARG A 65 5.04 5.80 -2.23
N THR A 66 3.83 5.96 -2.73
CA THR A 66 3.25 5.05 -3.73
C THR A 66 3.68 5.37 -5.15
N GLU A 67 4.09 6.61 -5.39
CA GLU A 67 4.42 7.09 -6.74
C GLU A 67 5.32 8.33 -6.68
N VAL A 68 5.93 8.64 -7.81
CA VAL A 68 6.55 9.94 -8.06
C VAL A 68 5.54 10.80 -8.80
N GLY A 69 5.09 11.89 -8.17
CA GLY A 69 4.24 12.88 -8.83
C GLY A 69 4.99 13.70 -9.88
N LEU A 70 4.29 14.55 -10.60
CA LEU A 70 4.92 15.51 -11.50
C LEU A 70 5.77 16.49 -10.69
N VAL A 71 7.01 16.66 -11.10
CA VAL A 71 7.92 17.67 -10.57
C VAL A 71 7.90 18.86 -11.52
N ASN A 72 7.40 19.98 -11.05
CA ASN A 72 7.34 21.20 -11.84
C ASN A 72 8.52 22.13 -11.50
N LYS A 73 8.90 22.96 -12.47
CA LYS A 73 9.79 24.10 -12.22
C LYS A 73 9.13 25.07 -11.25
N ASP A 74 9.93 25.71 -10.44
CA ASP A 74 9.43 26.65 -9.43
C ASP A 74 8.50 27.71 -10.06
N ASN A 75 7.33 27.87 -9.45
CA ASN A 75 6.28 28.79 -9.88
C ASN A 75 5.78 28.59 -11.34
N SER A 76 5.86 27.40 -11.87
CA SER A 76 5.47 27.08 -13.24
C SER A 76 4.69 25.77 -13.31
N LEU A 77 3.82 25.65 -14.31
CA LEU A 77 3.19 24.38 -14.68
C LEU A 77 4.06 23.51 -15.61
N GLN A 78 5.24 24.01 -15.96
CA GLN A 78 6.18 23.26 -16.80
C GLN A 78 6.88 22.19 -15.99
N VAL A 79 6.95 21.00 -16.56
CA VAL A 79 7.63 19.87 -15.94
C VAL A 79 9.14 20.10 -15.92
N ASP A 80 9.76 19.86 -14.78
CA ASP A 80 11.21 19.84 -14.62
C ASP A 80 11.71 18.41 -14.91
N ILE A 81 12.03 18.15 -16.17
CA ILE A 81 12.42 16.82 -16.63
C ILE A 81 13.67 16.27 -15.91
N PRO A 82 14.79 17.02 -15.79
CA PRO A 82 15.96 16.50 -15.09
C PRO A 82 15.71 16.14 -13.63
N ARG A 83 14.92 16.94 -12.95
CA ARG A 83 14.54 16.69 -11.55
C ARG A 83 13.57 15.53 -11.42
N LEU A 84 12.62 15.41 -12.34
CA LEU A 84 11.70 14.27 -12.40
C LEU A 84 12.44 12.96 -12.66
N GLU A 85 13.41 12.97 -13.56
CA GLU A 85 14.25 11.79 -13.86
C GLU A 85 15.05 11.35 -12.64
N HIS A 86 15.63 12.28 -11.91
CA HIS A 86 16.34 12.01 -10.66
C HIS A 86 15.40 11.38 -9.61
N GLU A 87 14.24 11.96 -9.38
CA GLU A 87 13.23 11.46 -8.44
C GLU A 87 12.73 10.05 -8.82
N LEU A 88 12.55 9.79 -10.11
CA LEU A 88 12.16 8.47 -10.60
C LEU A 88 13.24 7.43 -10.35
N ASN A 89 14.49 7.76 -10.62
CA ASN A 89 15.61 6.85 -10.39
C ASN A 89 15.77 6.52 -8.90
N ASP A 90 15.63 7.50 -8.02
CA ASP A 90 15.69 7.30 -6.58
C ASP A 90 14.51 6.43 -6.10
N PHE A 91 13.31 6.68 -6.62
CA PHE A 91 12.13 5.89 -6.30
C PHE A 91 12.30 4.43 -6.72
N VAL A 92 12.75 4.17 -7.94
CA VAL A 92 13.00 2.82 -8.45
C VAL A 92 14.11 2.12 -7.67
N ALA A 93 15.17 2.83 -7.31
CA ALA A 93 16.23 2.29 -6.47
C ALA A 93 15.71 1.87 -5.07
N GLY A 94 14.78 2.65 -4.51
CA GLY A 94 14.14 2.34 -3.23
C GLY A 94 13.17 1.16 -3.27
N ILE A 95 12.62 0.83 -4.44
CA ILE A 95 11.70 -0.31 -4.63
C ILE A 95 12.46 -1.64 -4.73
N ARG A 96 13.76 -1.63 -5.03
CA ARG A 96 14.54 -2.86 -5.10
C ARG A 96 14.37 -3.64 -3.81
N PRO A 97 13.89 -4.89 -3.87
CA PRO A 97 13.73 -5.70 -2.67
C PRO A 97 15.10 -5.83 -2.01
N SER A 98 15.21 -5.25 -0.83
CA SER A 98 16.35 -5.55 0.02
C SER A 98 16.32 -7.06 0.27
N PRO A 99 17.45 -7.77 0.10
CA PRO A 99 17.51 -9.20 0.44
C PRO A 99 17.24 -9.46 1.94
N ARG A 100 17.03 -8.41 2.70
CA ARG A 100 16.74 -8.50 4.13
C ARG A 100 15.25 -8.34 4.37
N LYS A 101 14.61 -9.48 4.62
CA LYS A 101 13.32 -9.64 5.32
C LYS A 101 12.27 -8.60 4.95
N SER A 102 11.40 -8.98 4.09
CA SER A 102 10.18 -8.21 3.85
C SER A 102 9.47 -7.95 5.20
N THR A 103 9.57 -6.74 5.68
CA THR A 103 8.76 -6.26 6.82
C THR A 103 7.26 -6.39 6.52
N PHE A 104 6.94 -6.70 5.29
CA PHE A 104 5.59 -6.96 4.83
C PHE A 104 4.97 -8.21 5.46
N CYS A 105 5.80 -9.20 5.81
CA CYS A 105 5.32 -10.45 6.45
C CYS A 105 5.06 -10.31 7.95
N ALA A 106 5.50 -9.22 8.59
CA ALA A 106 5.31 -9.05 10.04
C ALA A 106 3.91 -8.55 10.42
N ILE A 107 3.16 -7.99 9.48
CA ILE A 107 1.85 -7.36 9.74
C ILE A 107 0.69 -8.22 9.23
N CYS A 108 0.88 -8.97 8.17
CA CYS A 108 -0.04 -10.03 7.82
C CYS A 108 0.29 -11.24 8.69
N PRO A 109 -0.67 -11.79 9.44
CA PRO A 109 -0.52 -13.15 9.92
C PRO A 109 -0.32 -13.99 8.67
N SER A 110 0.92 -14.28 8.42
CA SER A 110 1.34 -15.07 7.28
C SER A 110 0.53 -16.37 7.30
N PRO A 111 -0.12 -16.74 6.23
CA PRO A 111 -0.48 -18.12 6.03
C PRO A 111 0.79 -18.92 5.74
N ALA A 112 1.79 -18.78 6.62
CA ALA A 112 3.07 -19.48 6.48
C ALA A 112 2.88 -21.00 6.46
N SER A 113 1.77 -21.47 6.98
CA SER A 113 1.39 -22.87 6.95
C SER A 113 0.92 -23.36 5.57
N SER A 114 0.58 -22.48 4.65
CA SER A 114 0.14 -22.88 3.31
C SER A 114 1.28 -22.99 2.30
N VAL A 115 2.46 -22.48 2.62
CA VAL A 115 3.62 -22.53 1.72
C VAL A 115 4.31 -23.89 1.74
N THR A 116 4.07 -24.71 2.74
CA THR A 116 4.63 -26.06 2.81
C THR A 116 4.05 -27.03 1.77
N SER A 117 2.95 -26.68 1.14
CA SER A 117 2.39 -27.50 0.05
C SER A 117 3.13 -27.32 -1.28
N ALA A 118 3.99 -26.32 -1.40
CA ALA A 118 4.79 -26.12 -2.62
C ALA A 118 5.92 -27.15 -2.78
N SER A 119 6.24 -27.91 -1.75
CA SER A 119 7.23 -28.98 -1.83
C SER A 119 6.77 -30.19 -2.63
N SER A 120 5.49 -30.30 -2.90
CA SER A 120 4.97 -31.36 -3.75
C SER A 120 5.10 -31.09 -5.24
N ALA A 121 5.46 -29.88 -5.64
CA ALA A 121 5.67 -29.54 -7.04
C ALA A 121 7.00 -30.07 -7.61
N SER A 122 7.90 -30.56 -6.79
CA SER A 122 9.15 -31.15 -7.24
C SER A 122 9.01 -32.54 -7.88
N LYS A 123 7.80 -33.09 -7.96
CA LYS A 123 7.53 -34.36 -8.65
C LYS A 123 7.27 -34.24 -10.14
N TRP A 124 7.42 -33.05 -10.73
CA TRP A 124 7.21 -32.88 -12.18
C TRP A 124 8.48 -32.95 -13.01
N GLY A 125 9.53 -33.49 -12.48
CA GLY A 125 10.77 -33.58 -13.19
C GLY A 125 11.32 -34.96 -13.29
N ASN A 126 10.61 -35.91 -13.85
CA ASN A 126 11.22 -37.13 -14.41
C ASN A 126 10.18 -37.95 -15.12
N ASN A 127 10.09 -37.73 -16.39
CA ASN A 127 9.95 -38.76 -17.41
C ASN A 127 10.35 -38.17 -18.74
#